data_67f0b8e11c0cb2464e4686cce9356d3d
#
_entry.id   67f0b8e11c0cb2464e4686cce9356d3d
#
_cell.length_a   1.000
_cell.length_b   1.000
_cell.length_c   1.000
_cell.angle_alpha   90.00
_cell.angle_beta   90.00
_cell.angle_gamma   90.00
#
_symmetry.space_group_name_H-M   'P 1'
#
loop_
_entity.id
_entity.type
_entity.pdbx_description
1 polymer ?
#
loop_
_entity_poly.entity_id
_entity_poly.type
_entity_poly.pdbx_seq_one_letter_code
_entity_poly.pdbx_strand_id
1 'polypeptide(L)'
;SEDYNFFAPLRARKAKEIIVTLEIALPASYHATNGNVVIWTKRWREDGLWSEEYDYYGQRIKRGRRGQEIRENVEISEKSNVHALLRKIEFEYVPAIKDADYFNDLRGRIYGIISDVAARSFHESSTAFEQSIGDHLNELTTSISASLGFDTRLALPRDLYHIFERLDFLSGEMSVSLNNRGDGIKARHIPLILRFMAEKKAALQRRGGAPISSIWAYEEPENNLEIGSAVQLADELHALSKTATAQIVLTTHSPAFYDLGQREGEVALNFVTRTSDSEGTLTKTGTEGIDESLGTLAMLAPRISEMIAQVRQQEAAKAEATRMAEENCPRIFVEGESDRIVLRRALELFFPAAVNQVRFETKLEGAGHSYVIDMLLGWRSQHKHHPDRPKAIGIVDGDAAEAKKDFNKQPDNVKSAKCLVYPPSPAVRQARAAHFAVFATLETLYPREVWADAELHKRLDRRDLMKVWPKDLLTGVLLGDAQLKDGLDEGWAYLVTHDFRPEHKISTAEKLCRKDDDVCRVMFENFEPLLREALD
;
A
#
# COMPACT_ATOMS: atom_id res chain seq x y z
N SER A 1 -1.01 -43.99 17.57
CA SER A 1 -0.70 -42.61 17.10
C SER A 1 -0.34 -42.65 15.61
N GLU A 2 -0.97 -41.82 14.82
CA GLU A 2 -0.77 -41.73 13.37
C GLU A 2 0.67 -41.33 13.01
N ASP A 3 1.34 -40.61 13.92
CA ASP A 3 2.71 -40.13 13.72
C ASP A 3 3.81 -41.15 14.05
N TYR A 4 3.42 -42.33 14.53
CA TYR A 4 4.39 -43.34 14.83
C TYR A 4 4.99 -43.95 13.58
N ASN A 5 6.32 -44.04 13.53
CA ASN A 5 7.01 -44.66 12.39
C ASN A 5 6.78 -46.17 12.39
N PHE A 6 5.84 -46.66 11.57
CA PHE A 6 5.50 -48.10 11.46
C PHE A 6 6.65 -48.96 10.99
N PHE A 7 7.67 -48.41 10.38
CA PHE A 7 8.89 -49.12 9.93
C PHE A 7 10.01 -49.10 10.96
N ALA A 8 9.78 -48.47 12.14
CA ALA A 8 10.78 -48.51 13.18
C ALA A 8 11.00 -49.97 13.65
N PRO A 9 12.25 -50.43 13.86
CA PRO A 9 12.55 -51.78 14.26
C PRO A 9 11.87 -52.10 15.59
N LEU A 10 11.01 -53.11 15.60
CA LEU A 10 10.33 -53.60 16.81
C LEU A 10 11.34 -54.38 17.67
N ARG A 11 12.00 -53.73 18.60
CA ARG A 11 12.77 -54.42 19.63
C ARG A 11 11.81 -54.90 20.71
N ALA A 12 11.73 -56.22 20.88
CA ALA A 12 10.75 -56.93 21.72
C ALA A 12 10.68 -56.54 23.22
N ARG A 13 11.45 -55.56 23.68
CA ARG A 13 11.52 -55.12 25.08
C ARG A 13 11.45 -53.60 25.30
N LYS A 14 11.27 -52.78 24.26
CA LYS A 14 11.13 -51.32 24.38
C LYS A 14 9.70 -50.89 24.09
N ALA A 15 9.19 -49.98 24.92
CA ALA A 15 7.91 -49.33 24.66
C ALA A 15 8.00 -48.57 23.30
N LYS A 16 6.87 -48.56 22.58
CA LYS A 16 6.75 -47.72 21.37
C LYS A 16 6.63 -46.27 21.79
N GLU A 17 7.61 -45.49 21.48
CA GLU A 17 7.69 -44.08 21.88
C GLU A 17 8.09 -43.22 20.71
N ILE A 18 7.51 -42.02 20.64
CA ILE A 18 8.00 -40.88 19.84
C ILE A 18 8.74 -39.96 20.81
N ILE A 19 9.99 -39.66 20.55
CA ILE A 19 10.82 -38.80 21.39
C ILE A 19 11.29 -37.63 20.52
N VAL A 20 10.97 -36.43 20.97
CA VAL A 20 11.44 -35.18 20.36
C VAL A 20 12.31 -34.45 21.38
N THR A 21 13.55 -34.16 21.00
CA THR A 21 14.47 -33.41 21.85
C THR A 21 14.87 -32.13 21.13
N LEU A 22 14.66 -30.99 21.79
CA LEU A 22 15.02 -29.67 21.31
C LEU A 22 16.21 -29.15 22.12
N GLU A 23 17.21 -28.62 21.43
CA GLU A 23 18.29 -27.84 22.02
C GLU A 23 18.04 -26.37 21.75
N ILE A 24 17.78 -25.60 22.80
CA ILE A 24 17.36 -24.18 22.71
C ILE A 24 18.49 -23.32 23.29
N ALA A 25 19.08 -22.46 22.45
CA ALA A 25 20.09 -21.50 22.90
C ALA A 25 19.46 -20.45 23.82
N LEU A 26 20.06 -20.20 24.95
CA LEU A 26 19.64 -19.20 25.91
C LEU A 26 20.30 -17.84 25.64
N PRO A 27 19.60 -16.71 25.89
CA PRO A 27 20.21 -15.40 25.89
C PRO A 27 21.37 -15.32 26.89
N ALA A 28 22.40 -14.53 26.61
CA ALA A 28 23.62 -14.41 27.41
C ALA A 28 23.37 -14.10 28.90
N SER A 29 22.31 -13.37 29.22
CA SER A 29 21.88 -13.06 30.61
C SER A 29 21.52 -14.28 31.44
N TYR A 30 21.21 -15.42 30.82
CA TYR A 30 20.84 -16.68 31.49
C TYR A 30 22.03 -17.61 31.71
N HIS A 31 23.15 -17.40 31.01
CA HIS A 31 24.27 -18.34 30.96
C HIS A 31 24.89 -18.65 32.34
N ALA A 32 24.94 -17.65 33.22
CA ALA A 32 25.60 -17.80 34.51
C ALA A 32 24.90 -18.86 35.42
N THR A 33 23.56 -18.87 35.39
CA THR A 33 22.75 -19.72 36.28
C THR A 33 22.19 -20.94 35.60
N ASN A 34 21.86 -20.88 34.31
CA ASN A 34 21.07 -21.92 33.63
C ASN A 34 21.86 -22.65 32.52
N GLY A 35 23.11 -22.27 32.27
CA GLY A 35 23.88 -22.79 31.14
C GLY A 35 23.62 -22.05 29.85
N ASN A 36 24.27 -22.47 28.74
CA ASN A 36 24.20 -21.81 27.44
C ASN A 36 22.99 -22.25 26.62
N VAL A 37 22.54 -23.47 26.86
CA VAL A 37 21.42 -24.10 26.17
C VAL A 37 20.50 -24.81 27.12
N VAL A 38 19.24 -25.01 26.72
CA VAL A 38 18.27 -25.87 27.37
C VAL A 38 18.01 -27.09 26.49
N ILE A 39 18.06 -28.24 27.07
CA ILE A 39 17.66 -29.51 26.44
C ILE A 39 16.23 -29.81 26.90
N TRP A 40 15.30 -29.78 25.99
CA TRP A 40 13.88 -30.03 26.25
C TRP A 40 13.44 -31.29 25.51
N THR A 41 13.05 -32.34 26.24
CA THR A 41 12.64 -33.62 25.68
C THR A 41 11.16 -33.85 25.92
N LYS A 42 10.42 -34.18 24.88
CA LYS A 42 9.03 -34.64 24.97
C LYS A 42 8.92 -36.07 24.44
N ARG A 43 8.09 -36.85 25.13
CA ARG A 43 7.86 -38.26 24.82
C ARG A 43 6.37 -38.53 24.72
N TRP A 44 6.00 -39.20 23.66
CA TRP A 44 4.64 -39.67 23.43
C TRP A 44 4.64 -41.19 23.36
N ARG A 45 3.67 -41.80 24.00
CA ARG A 45 3.35 -43.21 23.90
C ARG A 45 2.00 -43.41 23.25
N GLU A 46 1.56 -44.65 23.09
CA GLU A 46 0.29 -45.00 22.46
C GLU A 46 -0.94 -44.37 23.17
N ASP A 47 -0.83 -44.12 24.45
CA ASP A 47 -1.81 -43.47 25.32
C ASP A 47 -1.68 -41.95 25.42
N GLY A 48 -0.74 -41.34 24.70
CA GLY A 48 -0.56 -39.90 24.60
C GLY A 48 0.77 -39.36 25.14
N LEU A 49 0.80 -38.10 25.54
CA LEU A 49 1.99 -37.45 26.10
C LEU A 49 2.37 -38.04 27.45
N TRP A 50 3.59 -38.55 27.54
CA TRP A 50 4.11 -39.24 28.73
C TRP A 50 5.17 -38.44 29.49
N SER A 51 5.68 -37.32 28.94
CA SER A 51 6.68 -36.48 29.57
C SER A 51 6.13 -35.72 30.78
N GLU A 52 6.99 -35.45 31.75
CA GLU A 52 6.70 -34.54 32.85
C GLU A 52 6.55 -33.09 32.39
N GLU A 53 5.90 -32.24 33.19
CA GLU A 53 5.62 -30.83 32.82
C GLU A 53 6.90 -30.05 32.55
N TYR A 54 7.98 -30.30 33.31
CA TYR A 54 9.27 -29.61 33.22
C TYR A 54 10.40 -30.55 32.78
N ASP A 55 10.18 -31.38 31.77
CA ASP A 55 11.17 -32.35 31.25
C ASP A 55 12.26 -31.64 30.44
N TYR A 56 12.98 -30.74 31.10
CA TYR A 56 14.13 -30.03 30.53
C TYR A 56 15.17 -29.68 31.59
N TYR A 57 16.43 -29.57 31.11
CA TYR A 57 17.58 -29.19 31.93
C TYR A 57 18.51 -28.27 31.13
N GLY A 58 19.30 -27.48 31.83
CA GLY A 58 20.32 -26.62 31.19
C GLY A 58 21.59 -27.38 30.87
N GLN A 59 22.32 -26.95 29.88
CA GLN A 59 23.69 -27.38 29.62
C GLN A 59 24.64 -26.21 29.51
N ARG A 60 25.78 -26.30 30.17
CA ARG A 60 26.88 -25.37 30.03
C ARG A 60 27.90 -25.94 29.07
N ILE A 61 28.08 -25.26 27.95
CA ILE A 61 29.01 -25.65 26.91
C ILE A 61 30.33 -24.89 27.12
N LYS A 62 31.41 -25.64 27.33
CA LYS A 62 32.77 -25.10 27.51
C LYS A 62 33.69 -25.65 26.43
N ARG A 63 34.63 -24.83 25.94
CA ARG A 63 35.71 -25.32 25.08
C ARG A 63 36.87 -25.83 25.93
N GLY A 64 37.19 -27.11 25.81
CA GLY A 64 38.35 -27.73 26.46
C GLY A 64 39.66 -27.29 25.80
N ARG A 65 40.81 -27.60 26.47
CA ARG A 65 42.16 -27.19 26.02
C ARG A 65 42.56 -27.67 24.63
N ARG A 66 41.91 -28.70 24.11
CA ARG A 66 42.16 -29.28 22.76
C ARG A 66 41.05 -28.92 21.76
N GLY A 67 40.22 -27.92 22.07
CA GLY A 67 39.12 -27.50 21.21
C GLY A 67 37.88 -28.40 21.29
N GLN A 68 37.89 -29.50 22.08
CA GLN A 68 36.72 -30.35 22.28
C GLN A 68 35.64 -29.60 23.06
N GLU A 69 34.42 -29.86 22.70
CA GLU A 69 33.21 -29.35 23.42
C GLU A 69 32.97 -30.21 24.66
N ILE A 70 32.93 -29.57 25.83
CA ILE A 70 32.59 -30.19 27.10
C ILE A 70 31.22 -29.68 27.49
N ARG A 71 30.26 -30.60 27.67
CA ARG A 71 28.86 -30.30 28.07
C ARG A 71 28.64 -30.75 29.50
N GLU A 72 28.24 -29.81 30.36
CA GLU A 72 27.95 -30.04 31.78
C GLU A 72 26.47 -29.73 32.01
N ASN A 73 25.74 -30.70 32.54
CA ASN A 73 24.31 -30.52 32.88
C ASN A 73 24.18 -29.55 34.05
N VAL A 74 23.21 -28.67 33.96
CA VAL A 74 22.84 -27.67 34.97
C VAL A 74 21.37 -27.83 35.29
N GLU A 75 21.04 -27.97 36.56
CA GLU A 75 19.66 -28.01 37.02
C GLU A 75 19.04 -26.60 36.87
N ILE A 76 17.82 -26.55 36.34
CA ILE A 76 17.06 -25.30 36.20
C ILE A 76 16.14 -25.18 37.45
N SER A 77 16.41 -24.16 38.26
CA SER A 77 15.62 -23.87 39.45
C SER A 77 14.16 -23.61 39.10
N GLU A 78 13.22 -24.06 39.94
CA GLU A 78 11.77 -23.79 39.79
C GLU A 78 11.42 -22.28 39.64
N LYS A 79 12.22 -21.42 40.24
CA LYS A 79 12.06 -19.95 40.14
C LYS A 79 12.76 -19.32 38.93
N SER A 80 13.32 -20.13 38.07
CA SER A 80 14.06 -19.61 36.90
C SER A 80 13.15 -18.96 35.88
N ASN A 81 13.62 -17.83 35.33
CA ASN A 81 12.94 -17.17 34.21
C ASN A 81 12.99 -17.99 32.90
N VAL A 82 13.75 -19.07 32.84
CA VAL A 82 13.77 -20.01 31.71
C VAL A 82 12.37 -20.57 31.45
N HIS A 83 11.60 -20.90 32.51
CA HIS A 83 10.22 -21.37 32.36
C HIS A 83 9.33 -20.38 31.59
N ALA A 84 9.45 -19.11 31.94
CA ALA A 84 8.70 -18.04 31.25
C ALA A 84 9.17 -17.83 29.81
N LEU A 85 10.48 -18.01 29.54
CA LEU A 85 11.04 -17.93 28.20
C LEU A 85 10.53 -19.06 27.31
N LEU A 86 10.58 -20.30 27.78
CA LEU A 86 10.13 -21.47 27.02
C LEU A 86 8.63 -21.41 26.70
N ARG A 87 7.80 -20.91 27.64
CA ARG A 87 6.35 -20.74 27.43
C ARG A 87 6.02 -19.64 26.39
N LYS A 88 6.97 -18.76 26.09
CA LYS A 88 6.80 -17.69 25.08
C LYS A 88 7.29 -18.07 23.71
N ILE A 89 7.83 -19.27 23.54
CA ILE A 89 8.15 -19.79 22.20
C ILE A 89 6.83 -20.12 21.51
N GLU A 90 6.58 -19.45 20.42
CA GLU A 90 5.42 -19.68 19.58
C GLU A 90 5.80 -20.59 18.42
N PHE A 91 5.00 -21.60 18.17
CA PHE A 91 5.18 -22.52 17.07
C PHE A 91 4.07 -22.32 16.04
N GLU A 92 4.45 -22.02 14.81
CA GLU A 92 3.56 -21.78 13.69
C GLU A 92 3.77 -22.85 12.62
N TYR A 93 2.82 -23.74 12.46
CA TYR A 93 2.86 -24.76 11.43
C TYR A 93 2.10 -24.33 10.19
N VAL A 94 2.76 -24.39 9.03
CA VAL A 94 2.19 -24.09 7.72
C VAL A 94 2.16 -25.36 6.90
N PRO A 95 0.99 -25.99 6.71
CA PRO A 95 0.86 -27.27 6.02
C PRO A 95 1.14 -27.15 4.52
N ALA A 96 1.45 -28.27 3.86
CA ALA A 96 1.62 -28.34 2.42
C ALA A 96 0.34 -27.93 1.66
N ILE A 97 -0.82 -28.39 2.16
CA ILE A 97 -2.14 -28.03 1.63
C ILE A 97 -2.70 -26.88 2.47
N LYS A 98 -2.89 -25.73 1.85
CA LYS A 98 -3.37 -24.50 2.47
C LYS A 98 -4.82 -24.28 2.05
N ASP A 99 -5.74 -24.92 2.76
CA ASP A 99 -7.17 -24.85 2.52
C ASP A 99 -7.84 -23.57 3.06
N ALA A 100 -9.15 -23.47 2.88
CA ALA A 100 -9.92 -22.34 3.34
C ALA A 100 -9.95 -22.25 4.88
N ASP A 101 -9.92 -23.39 5.57
CA ASP A 101 -9.97 -23.45 7.04
C ASP A 101 -8.68 -22.93 7.64
N TYR A 102 -7.52 -23.25 7.05
CA TYR A 102 -6.24 -22.68 7.46
C TYR A 102 -6.24 -21.15 7.35
N PHE A 103 -6.75 -20.59 6.24
CA PHE A 103 -6.84 -19.13 6.07
C PHE A 103 -7.85 -18.47 6.99
N ASN A 104 -8.96 -19.16 7.32
CA ASN A 104 -9.94 -18.68 8.28
C ASN A 104 -9.33 -18.60 9.69
N ASP A 105 -8.62 -19.66 10.12
CA ASP A 105 -7.90 -19.66 11.39
C ASP A 105 -6.84 -18.54 11.45
N LEU A 106 -6.06 -18.38 10.40
CA LEU A 106 -5.05 -17.32 10.30
C LEU A 106 -5.66 -15.92 10.46
N ARG A 107 -6.82 -15.66 9.83
CA ARG A 107 -7.57 -14.41 9.97
C ARG A 107 -8.10 -14.21 11.39
N GLY A 108 -8.62 -15.26 12.02
CA GLY A 108 -9.06 -15.22 13.42
C GLY A 108 -7.93 -14.84 14.37
N ARG A 109 -6.72 -15.33 14.11
CA ARG A 109 -5.52 -15.00 14.92
C ARG A 109 -5.06 -13.55 14.70
N ILE A 110 -5.14 -13.02 13.48
CA ILE A 110 -4.90 -11.60 13.19
C ILE A 110 -5.84 -10.73 14.03
N TYR A 111 -7.11 -11.11 14.09
CA TYR A 111 -8.09 -10.41 14.90
C TYR A 111 -7.69 -10.37 16.38
N GLY A 112 -7.33 -11.50 16.97
CA GLY A 112 -6.90 -11.55 18.38
C GLY A 112 -5.79 -10.53 18.66
N ILE A 113 -4.79 -10.45 17.79
CA ILE A 113 -3.67 -9.52 17.94
C ILE A 113 -4.12 -8.05 17.76
N ILE A 114 -4.95 -7.76 16.77
CA ILE A 114 -5.48 -6.40 16.56
C ILE A 114 -6.33 -5.98 17.75
N SER A 115 -7.15 -6.89 18.29
CA SER A 115 -7.95 -6.64 19.48
C SER A 115 -7.08 -6.28 20.70
N ASP A 116 -5.98 -7.00 20.91
CA ASP A 116 -5.05 -6.73 22.01
C ASP A 116 -4.30 -5.40 21.83
N VAL A 117 -3.89 -5.07 20.61
CA VAL A 117 -3.20 -3.81 20.27
C VAL A 117 -4.14 -2.60 20.38
N ALA A 118 -5.37 -2.77 19.93
CA ALA A 118 -6.34 -1.69 19.80
C ALA A 118 -7.37 -1.65 20.95
N ALA A 119 -7.21 -2.49 21.99
CA ALA A 119 -8.23 -2.71 23.03
C ALA A 119 -8.78 -1.42 23.65
N ARG A 120 -7.96 -0.38 23.82
CA ARG A 120 -8.42 0.91 24.38
C ARG A 120 -9.22 1.71 23.37
N SER A 121 -8.68 1.95 22.18
CA SER A 121 -9.35 2.71 21.12
C SER A 121 -10.61 2.01 20.62
N PHE A 122 -10.61 0.69 20.70
CA PHE A 122 -11.71 -0.14 20.26
C PHE A 122 -12.91 -0.07 21.23
N HIS A 123 -12.63 -0.03 22.53
CA HIS A 123 -13.69 0.11 23.54
C HIS A 123 -14.43 1.43 23.42
N GLU A 124 -13.71 2.53 23.21
CA GLU A 124 -14.30 3.87 23.01
C GLU A 124 -15.12 3.93 21.70
N SER A 125 -14.61 3.39 20.62
CA SER A 125 -15.29 3.36 19.32
C SER A 125 -16.48 2.41 19.31
N SER A 126 -16.42 1.27 20.01
CA SER A 126 -17.53 0.33 20.17
C SER A 126 -18.68 0.96 20.91
N THR A 127 -18.42 1.72 21.97
CA THR A 127 -19.46 2.40 22.76
C THR A 127 -20.18 3.47 21.91
N ALA A 128 -19.44 4.25 21.11
CA ALA A 128 -20.04 5.23 20.20
C ALA A 128 -20.89 4.58 19.09
N PHE A 129 -20.42 3.43 18.58
CA PHE A 129 -21.16 2.67 17.58
C PHE A 129 -22.43 2.03 18.16
N GLU A 130 -22.37 1.47 19.40
CA GLU A 130 -23.54 0.98 20.13
C GLU A 130 -24.58 2.05 20.35
N GLN A 131 -24.16 3.26 20.75
CA GLN A 131 -25.05 4.39 20.91
C GLN A 131 -25.71 4.78 19.58
N SER A 132 -24.92 4.90 18.51
CA SER A 132 -25.46 5.26 17.19
C SER A 132 -26.48 4.25 16.67
N ILE A 133 -26.23 2.94 16.81
CA ILE A 133 -27.23 1.92 16.42
C ILE A 133 -28.43 1.94 17.38
N GLY A 134 -28.20 2.10 18.68
CA GLY A 134 -29.26 2.23 19.66
C GLY A 134 -30.23 3.35 19.32
N ASP A 135 -29.72 4.52 18.95
CA ASP A 135 -30.52 5.69 18.55
C ASP A 135 -31.39 5.40 17.32
N HIS A 136 -30.84 4.69 16.30
CA HIS A 136 -31.59 4.31 15.10
C HIS A 136 -32.65 3.23 15.34
N LEU A 137 -32.47 2.38 16.34
CA LEU A 137 -33.39 1.29 16.66
C LEU A 137 -34.29 1.58 17.88
N ASN A 138 -34.23 2.81 18.42
CA ASN A 138 -34.97 3.20 19.61
C ASN A 138 -36.49 3.06 19.43
N GLU A 139 -37.02 3.39 18.26
CA GLU A 139 -38.45 3.19 17.94
C GLU A 139 -38.84 1.71 17.99
N LEU A 140 -38.00 0.84 17.46
CA LEU A 140 -38.21 -0.62 17.45
C LEU A 140 -38.21 -1.18 18.87
N THR A 141 -37.17 -0.87 19.67
CA THR A 141 -37.03 -1.36 21.05
C THR A 141 -38.16 -0.83 21.95
N THR A 142 -38.60 0.43 21.74
CA THR A 142 -39.74 1.01 22.43
C THR A 142 -41.05 0.30 22.07
N SER A 143 -41.27 0.03 20.78
CA SER A 143 -42.45 -0.72 20.31
C SER A 143 -42.48 -2.14 20.84
N ILE A 144 -41.37 -2.83 20.89
CA ILE A 144 -41.24 -4.19 21.46
C ILE A 144 -41.52 -4.14 22.96
N SER A 145 -40.94 -3.18 23.70
CA SER A 145 -41.13 -3.02 25.13
C SER A 145 -42.62 -2.75 25.47
N ALA A 146 -43.27 -1.90 24.68
CA ALA A 146 -44.68 -1.62 24.84
C ALA A 146 -45.59 -2.84 24.56
N SER A 147 -45.22 -3.65 23.57
CA SER A 147 -45.96 -4.86 23.20
C SER A 147 -45.78 -6.00 24.19
N LEU A 148 -44.60 -6.15 24.77
CA LEU A 148 -44.26 -7.27 25.65
C LEU A 148 -44.43 -6.95 27.15
N GLY A 149 -44.57 -5.67 27.52
CA GLY A 149 -44.78 -5.22 28.91
C GLY A 149 -43.49 -5.29 29.76
N PHE A 150 -42.33 -5.44 29.19
CA PHE A 150 -41.02 -5.38 29.86
C PHE A 150 -39.99 -4.66 29.02
N ASP A 151 -38.97 -4.11 29.68
CA ASP A 151 -37.97 -3.26 29.07
C ASP A 151 -37.05 -4.10 28.16
N THR A 152 -36.96 -3.69 26.88
CA THR A 152 -36.16 -4.37 25.86
C THR A 152 -35.01 -3.48 25.43
N ARG A 153 -33.79 -3.99 25.45
CA ARG A 153 -32.59 -3.28 25.01
C ARG A 153 -31.89 -4.05 23.91
N LEU A 154 -31.29 -3.31 22.99
CA LEU A 154 -30.35 -3.88 22.06
C LEU A 154 -29.03 -4.14 22.78
N ALA A 155 -28.53 -5.36 22.70
CA ALA A 155 -27.18 -5.71 23.14
C ALA A 155 -26.37 -6.11 21.91
N LEU A 156 -25.35 -5.33 21.57
CA LEU A 156 -24.40 -5.74 20.55
C LEU A 156 -23.40 -6.77 21.16
N PRO A 157 -22.94 -7.72 20.34
CA PRO A 157 -21.87 -8.61 20.79
C PRO A 157 -20.66 -7.78 21.22
N ARG A 158 -20.17 -8.03 22.44
CA ARG A 158 -18.93 -7.39 22.94
C ARG A 158 -17.69 -7.91 22.23
N ASP A 159 -17.87 -8.95 21.47
CA ASP A 159 -16.84 -9.61 20.69
C ASP A 159 -17.05 -9.31 19.21
N LEU A 160 -16.11 -8.60 18.63
CA LEU A 160 -16.08 -8.30 17.20
C LEU A 160 -15.43 -9.42 16.38
N TYR A 161 -15.15 -10.56 17.01
CA TYR A 161 -14.54 -11.73 16.38
C TYR A 161 -15.23 -12.08 15.05
N HIS A 162 -16.56 -12.12 15.02
CA HIS A 162 -17.33 -12.45 13.82
C HIS A 162 -17.23 -11.40 12.70
N ILE A 163 -16.92 -10.15 13.03
CA ILE A 163 -16.65 -9.12 12.01
C ILE A 163 -15.28 -9.37 11.38
N PHE A 164 -14.29 -9.69 12.20
CA PHE A 164 -12.93 -9.92 11.73
C PHE A 164 -12.73 -11.32 11.14
N GLU A 165 -13.51 -12.32 11.55
CA GLU A 165 -13.54 -13.65 10.91
C GLU A 165 -13.90 -13.55 9.42
N ARG A 166 -14.68 -12.52 9.04
CA ARG A 166 -15.04 -12.22 7.66
C ARG A 166 -14.15 -11.19 6.97
N LEU A 167 -13.07 -10.73 7.64
CA LEU A 167 -12.07 -9.91 6.98
C LEU A 167 -11.50 -10.65 5.79
N ASP A 168 -11.44 -9.96 4.66
CA ASP A 168 -10.88 -10.49 3.44
C ASP A 168 -9.81 -9.55 2.88
N PHE A 169 -8.79 -10.13 2.28
CA PHE A 169 -7.77 -9.37 1.56
C PHE A 169 -8.21 -9.22 0.11
N LEU A 170 -8.62 -8.01 -0.25
CA LEU A 170 -8.99 -7.67 -1.62
C LEU A 170 -7.77 -7.16 -2.37
N SER A 171 -7.54 -7.66 -3.57
CA SER A 171 -6.37 -7.31 -4.35
C SER A 171 -6.68 -7.01 -5.82
N GLY A 172 -5.91 -6.07 -6.40
CA GLY A 172 -6.05 -5.60 -7.78
C GLY A 172 -7.21 -4.61 -7.97
N GLU A 173 -7.28 -4.01 -9.16
CA GLU A 173 -8.28 -3.00 -9.53
C GLU A 173 -9.74 -3.51 -9.38
N MET A 174 -9.96 -4.81 -9.57
CA MET A 174 -11.28 -5.44 -9.45
C MET A 174 -11.60 -5.91 -8.03
N SER A 175 -10.78 -5.58 -7.03
CA SER A 175 -11.00 -5.95 -5.62
C SER A 175 -11.32 -7.44 -5.43
N VAL A 176 -10.55 -8.33 -6.07
CA VAL A 176 -10.79 -9.78 -6.00
C VAL A 176 -10.32 -10.31 -4.64
N SER A 177 -11.23 -11.03 -3.96
CA SER A 177 -10.97 -11.72 -2.69
C SER A 177 -9.76 -12.67 -2.78
N LEU A 178 -8.93 -12.69 -1.73
CA LEU A 178 -7.83 -13.65 -1.64
C LEU A 178 -8.33 -15.10 -1.70
N ASN A 179 -9.52 -15.39 -1.20
CA ASN A 179 -10.13 -16.73 -1.29
C ASN A 179 -10.33 -17.19 -2.75
N ASN A 180 -10.59 -16.25 -3.65
CA ASN A 180 -10.80 -16.50 -5.07
C ASN A 180 -9.52 -16.44 -5.90
N ARG A 181 -8.36 -16.26 -5.26
CA ARG A 181 -7.06 -16.30 -5.91
C ARG A 181 -6.49 -17.71 -5.96
N GLY A 182 -5.61 -17.97 -6.92
CA GLY A 182 -4.87 -19.22 -6.98
C GLY A 182 -3.97 -19.46 -5.76
N ASP A 183 -3.70 -20.71 -5.45
CA ASP A 183 -2.97 -21.12 -4.24
C ASP A 183 -1.56 -20.52 -4.15
N GLY A 184 -0.90 -20.27 -5.28
CA GLY A 184 0.39 -19.59 -5.31
C GLY A 184 0.34 -18.15 -4.76
N ILE A 185 -0.72 -17.39 -5.06
CA ILE A 185 -0.91 -16.04 -4.49
C ILE A 185 -1.21 -16.15 -3.00
N LYS A 186 -2.07 -17.10 -2.60
CA LYS A 186 -2.39 -17.36 -1.20
C LYS A 186 -1.13 -17.71 -0.40
N ALA A 187 -0.30 -18.63 -0.91
CA ALA A 187 0.93 -19.06 -0.25
C ALA A 187 1.88 -17.90 0.04
N ARG A 188 1.98 -16.91 -0.84
CA ARG A 188 2.82 -15.73 -0.66
C ARG A 188 2.31 -14.73 0.38
N HIS A 189 1.02 -14.75 0.73
CA HIS A 189 0.49 -13.90 1.80
C HIS A 189 0.85 -14.43 3.19
N ILE A 190 1.03 -15.73 3.36
CA ILE A 190 1.27 -16.36 4.66
C ILE A 190 2.49 -15.79 5.39
N PRO A 191 3.71 -15.74 4.79
CA PRO A 191 4.88 -15.18 5.46
C PRO A 191 4.70 -13.74 5.93
N LEU A 192 4.01 -12.92 5.11
CA LEU A 192 3.74 -11.51 5.42
C LEU A 192 2.78 -11.37 6.62
N ILE A 193 1.75 -12.22 6.66
CA ILE A 193 0.80 -12.26 7.77
C ILE A 193 1.49 -12.73 9.05
N LEU A 194 2.25 -13.82 9.00
CA LEU A 194 2.99 -14.34 10.16
C LEU A 194 4.00 -13.31 10.69
N ARG A 195 4.72 -12.63 9.79
CA ARG A 195 5.61 -11.54 10.15
C ARG A 195 4.88 -10.42 10.87
N PHE A 196 3.76 -9.93 10.30
CA PHE A 196 2.95 -8.90 10.94
C PHE A 196 2.51 -9.32 12.34
N MET A 197 2.04 -10.56 12.50
CA MET A 197 1.62 -11.10 13.79
C MET A 197 2.77 -11.13 14.80
N ALA A 198 3.93 -11.63 14.41
CA ALA A 198 5.11 -11.70 15.27
C ALA A 198 5.61 -10.31 15.69
N GLU A 199 5.69 -9.35 14.76
CA GLU A 199 6.08 -7.97 15.04
C GLU A 199 5.11 -7.27 16.00
N LYS A 200 3.80 -7.45 15.82
CA LYS A 200 2.79 -6.86 16.71
C LYS A 200 2.83 -7.47 18.11
N LYS A 201 2.96 -8.78 18.23
CA LYS A 201 3.13 -9.46 19.52
C LYS A 201 4.40 -9.00 20.25
N ALA A 202 5.51 -8.85 19.52
CA ALA A 202 6.76 -8.33 20.08
C ALA A 202 6.59 -6.89 20.60
N ALA A 203 5.83 -6.03 19.88
CA ALA A 203 5.56 -4.66 20.29
C ALA A 203 4.68 -4.55 21.55
N LEU A 204 3.82 -5.53 21.83
CA LEU A 204 3.00 -5.61 23.04
C LEU A 204 3.80 -6.00 24.28
N GLN A 205 5.03 -6.45 24.10
CA GLN A 205 5.86 -6.93 25.19
C GLN A 205 6.27 -5.80 26.14
N ARG A 206 6.12 -6.03 27.44
CA ARG A 206 6.57 -5.08 28.48
C ARG A 206 8.10 -5.02 28.50
N ARG A 207 8.66 -3.83 28.71
CA ARG A 207 10.10 -3.64 28.91
C ARG A 207 10.64 -4.57 30.01
N GLY A 208 11.69 -5.33 29.72
CA GLY A 208 12.31 -6.27 30.66
C GLY A 208 11.68 -7.67 30.71
N GLY A 209 10.67 -7.98 29.89
CA GLY A 209 10.17 -9.34 29.74
C GLY A 209 11.09 -10.23 28.90
N ALA A 210 10.96 -11.56 29.05
CA ALA A 210 11.65 -12.51 28.19
C ALA A 210 11.20 -12.32 26.73
N PRO A 211 12.12 -12.34 25.73
CA PRO A 211 11.77 -12.15 24.33
C PRO A 211 10.77 -13.20 23.85
N ILE A 212 9.84 -12.80 23.01
CA ILE A 212 8.99 -13.73 22.29
C ILE A 212 9.82 -14.25 21.12
N SER A 213 9.90 -15.55 20.95
CA SER A 213 10.57 -16.20 19.84
C SER A 213 9.55 -17.03 19.09
N SER A 214 9.53 -16.91 17.77
CA SER A 214 8.66 -17.71 16.91
C SER A 214 9.47 -18.73 16.13
N ILE A 215 8.94 -19.95 16.02
CA ILE A 215 9.44 -21.00 15.15
C ILE A 215 8.39 -21.26 14.08
N TRP A 216 8.73 -21.04 12.82
CA TRP A 216 7.82 -21.32 11.71
C TRP A 216 8.25 -22.59 11.01
N ALA A 217 7.37 -23.59 11.01
CA ALA A 217 7.58 -24.85 10.32
C ALA A 217 6.73 -24.89 9.06
N TYR A 218 7.39 -24.85 7.91
CA TYR A 218 6.73 -24.95 6.60
C TYR A 218 6.88 -26.34 6.03
N GLU A 219 5.78 -26.90 5.60
CA GLU A 219 5.76 -28.12 4.80
C GLU A 219 5.55 -27.75 3.34
N GLU A 220 6.52 -28.13 2.50
CA GLU A 220 6.52 -27.91 1.05
C GLU A 220 6.00 -26.50 0.66
N PRO A 221 6.71 -25.43 1.07
CA PRO A 221 6.24 -24.06 0.80
C PRO A 221 6.09 -23.75 -0.69
N GLU A 222 6.83 -24.48 -1.54
CA GLU A 222 6.77 -24.40 -2.99
C GLU A 222 5.56 -25.07 -3.64
N ASN A 223 4.76 -25.78 -2.86
CA ASN A 223 3.64 -26.53 -3.42
C ASN A 223 2.67 -25.60 -4.17
N ASN A 224 2.30 -25.98 -5.39
CA ASN A 224 1.47 -25.18 -6.33
C ASN A 224 2.10 -23.86 -6.79
N LEU A 225 3.44 -23.68 -6.65
CA LEU A 225 4.16 -22.53 -7.18
C LEU A 225 4.90 -22.86 -8.47
N GLU A 226 4.90 -21.91 -9.39
CA GLU A 226 5.88 -21.91 -10.48
C GLU A 226 7.29 -21.74 -9.93
N ILE A 227 8.28 -22.28 -10.62
CA ILE A 227 9.67 -22.29 -10.15
C ILE A 227 10.20 -20.88 -9.85
N GLY A 228 9.80 -19.88 -10.63
CA GLY A 228 10.14 -18.48 -10.39
C GLY A 228 9.58 -17.93 -9.09
N SER A 229 8.34 -18.29 -8.78
CA SER A 229 7.68 -17.94 -7.52
C SER A 229 8.27 -18.70 -6.33
N ALA A 230 8.70 -19.96 -6.53
CA ALA A 230 9.38 -20.73 -5.50
C ALA A 230 10.75 -20.14 -5.13
N VAL A 231 11.55 -19.69 -6.12
CA VAL A 231 12.81 -18.98 -5.88
C VAL A 231 12.57 -17.67 -5.12
N GLN A 232 11.53 -16.92 -5.51
CA GLN A 232 11.18 -15.69 -4.81
C GLN A 232 10.75 -15.94 -3.36
N LEU A 233 9.94 -16.97 -3.12
CA LEU A 233 9.53 -17.34 -1.76
C LEU A 233 10.74 -17.80 -0.92
N ALA A 234 11.67 -18.54 -1.49
CA ALA A 234 12.90 -18.96 -0.82
C ALA A 234 13.72 -17.74 -0.36
N ASP A 235 13.94 -16.76 -1.25
CA ASP A 235 14.63 -15.51 -0.93
C ASP A 235 13.88 -14.70 0.14
N GLU A 236 12.54 -14.61 0.07
CA GLU A 236 11.69 -13.91 1.05
C GLU A 236 11.78 -14.56 2.45
N LEU A 237 11.68 -15.89 2.54
CA LEU A 237 11.80 -16.62 3.80
C LEU A 237 13.22 -16.50 4.39
N HIS A 238 14.24 -16.54 3.55
CA HIS A 238 15.62 -16.31 3.99
C HIS A 238 15.83 -14.89 4.52
N ALA A 239 15.32 -13.87 3.83
CA ALA A 239 15.37 -12.49 4.31
C ALA A 239 14.64 -12.33 5.65
N LEU A 240 13.50 -13.00 5.85
CA LEU A 240 12.77 -13.01 7.11
C LEU A 240 13.52 -13.72 8.24
N SER A 241 14.22 -14.82 7.96
CA SER A 241 15.02 -15.54 8.95
C SER A 241 16.20 -14.73 9.49
N LYS A 242 16.71 -13.78 8.71
CA LYS A 242 17.77 -12.83 9.14
C LYS A 242 17.25 -11.75 10.08
N THR A 243 15.95 -11.51 10.10
CA THR A 243 15.33 -10.66 11.12
C THR A 243 15.21 -11.47 12.41
N ALA A 244 15.37 -10.85 13.57
CA ALA A 244 15.22 -11.56 14.86
C ALA A 244 13.75 -11.99 15.17
N THR A 245 12.91 -12.08 14.13
CA THR A 245 11.46 -12.30 14.27
C THR A 245 11.11 -13.77 14.42
N ALA A 246 11.73 -14.65 13.63
CA ALA A 246 11.44 -16.07 13.65
C ALA A 246 12.63 -16.93 13.18
N GLN A 247 12.69 -18.16 13.74
CA GLN A 247 13.48 -19.24 13.15
C GLN A 247 12.59 -20.02 12.20
N ILE A 248 13.05 -20.24 10.96
CA ILE A 248 12.29 -20.93 9.94
C ILE A 248 12.87 -22.32 9.72
N VAL A 249 12.02 -23.34 9.81
CA VAL A 249 12.32 -24.73 9.49
C VAL A 249 11.36 -25.15 8.39
N LEU A 250 11.88 -25.77 7.33
CA LEU A 250 11.00 -26.21 6.24
C LEU A 250 11.40 -27.59 5.70
N THR A 251 10.42 -28.31 5.17
CA THR A 251 10.62 -29.49 4.34
C THR A 251 10.36 -29.11 2.90
N THR A 252 11.18 -29.59 1.96
CA THR A 252 11.07 -29.22 0.55
C THR A 252 11.61 -30.31 -0.36
N HIS A 253 11.02 -30.38 -1.56
CA HIS A 253 11.57 -31.11 -2.70
C HIS A 253 12.02 -30.16 -3.83
N SER A 254 12.01 -28.85 -3.58
CA SER A 254 12.27 -27.85 -4.60
C SER A 254 13.76 -27.57 -4.77
N PRO A 255 14.26 -27.54 -6.01
CA PRO A 255 15.62 -27.10 -6.30
C PRO A 255 15.88 -25.64 -5.89
N ALA A 256 14.84 -24.80 -5.77
CA ALA A 256 14.96 -23.40 -5.38
C ALA A 256 15.46 -23.26 -3.92
N PHE A 257 14.92 -24.04 -3.00
CA PHE A 257 15.35 -24.06 -1.60
C PHE A 257 16.68 -24.77 -1.42
N TYR A 258 16.95 -25.79 -2.24
CA TYR A 258 18.26 -26.44 -2.26
C TYR A 258 19.35 -25.46 -2.69
N ASP A 259 19.16 -24.71 -3.77
CA ASP A 259 20.10 -23.69 -4.24
C ASP A 259 20.33 -22.60 -3.19
N LEU A 260 19.29 -22.16 -2.48
CA LEU A 260 19.41 -21.24 -1.35
C LEU A 260 20.36 -21.79 -0.29
N GLY A 261 20.20 -23.05 0.10
CA GLY A 261 21.06 -23.71 1.07
C GLY A 261 22.51 -23.90 0.61
N GLN A 262 22.75 -23.94 -0.69
CA GLN A 262 24.09 -23.97 -1.27
C GLN A 262 24.78 -22.61 -1.28
N ARG A 263 24.02 -21.55 -1.57
CA ARG A 263 24.55 -20.18 -1.68
C ARG A 263 24.81 -19.53 -0.32
N GLU A 264 23.98 -19.84 0.66
CA GLU A 264 23.92 -19.11 1.93
C GLU A 264 24.44 -20.00 3.07
N GLY A 265 25.62 -19.70 3.57
CA GLY A 265 26.27 -20.50 4.62
C GLY A 265 25.57 -20.54 5.98
N GLU A 266 24.55 -19.68 6.18
CA GLU A 266 23.71 -19.65 7.39
C GLU A 266 22.52 -20.60 7.30
N VAL A 267 22.23 -21.18 6.14
CA VAL A 267 21.15 -22.13 5.91
C VAL A 267 21.65 -23.56 6.12
N ALA A 268 21.09 -24.25 7.12
CA ALA A 268 21.42 -25.66 7.37
C ALA A 268 20.58 -26.57 6.48
N LEU A 269 21.24 -27.41 5.71
CA LEU A 269 20.62 -28.45 4.90
C LEU A 269 20.70 -29.80 5.61
N ASN A 270 19.57 -30.52 5.65
CA ASN A 270 19.50 -31.87 6.16
C ASN A 270 18.77 -32.75 5.15
N PHE A 271 19.38 -33.85 4.75
CA PHE A 271 18.79 -34.82 3.85
C PHE A 271 18.17 -35.96 4.64
N VAL A 272 16.86 -36.16 4.48
CA VAL A 272 16.11 -37.22 5.14
C VAL A 272 15.88 -38.34 4.14
N THR A 273 16.40 -39.53 4.45
CA THR A 273 16.32 -40.70 3.57
C THR A 273 15.98 -41.96 4.36
N ARG A 274 15.52 -42.97 3.64
CA ARG A 274 15.29 -44.31 4.16
C ARG A 274 15.89 -45.32 3.19
N THR A 275 16.76 -46.17 3.67
CA THR A 275 17.50 -47.11 2.87
C THR A 275 16.64 -48.34 2.49
N SER A 276 15.75 -48.78 3.40
CA SER A 276 14.85 -49.91 3.19
C SER A 276 13.64 -49.83 4.09
N ASP A 277 12.60 -50.64 3.82
CA ASP A 277 11.38 -50.71 4.64
C ASP A 277 11.63 -51.29 6.04
N SER A 278 12.74 -51.99 6.24
CA SER A 278 13.11 -52.57 7.53
C SER A 278 14.00 -51.64 8.38
N GLU A 279 14.50 -50.56 7.80
CA GLU A 279 15.36 -49.58 8.47
C GLU A 279 14.62 -48.30 8.77
N GLY A 280 14.97 -47.65 9.85
CA GLY A 280 14.41 -46.33 10.20
C GLY A 280 14.88 -45.24 9.27
N THR A 281 14.22 -44.11 9.31
CA THR A 281 14.63 -42.89 8.60
C THR A 281 15.96 -42.39 9.14
N LEU A 282 16.86 -42.03 8.23
CA LEU A 282 18.18 -41.46 8.52
C LEU A 282 18.20 -40.00 8.09
N THR A 283 18.85 -39.15 8.88
CA THR A 283 19.11 -37.76 8.53
C THR A 283 20.61 -37.56 8.33
N LYS A 284 20.98 -37.05 7.17
CA LYS A 284 22.34 -36.65 6.83
C LYS A 284 22.44 -35.14 6.78
N THR A 285 23.44 -34.57 7.44
CA THR A 285 23.69 -33.13 7.42
C THR A 285 24.50 -32.76 6.19
N GLY A 286 24.11 -31.67 5.53
CA GLY A 286 24.77 -31.20 4.30
C GLY A 286 24.10 -31.71 3.02
N THR A 287 24.85 -31.70 1.93
CA THR A 287 24.34 -31.99 0.58
C THR A 287 24.48 -33.43 0.15
N GLU A 288 25.15 -34.28 0.97
CA GLU A 288 25.39 -35.68 0.63
C GLU A 288 24.09 -36.46 0.38
N GLY A 289 23.95 -36.94 -0.84
CA GLY A 289 22.76 -37.67 -1.30
C GLY A 289 21.61 -36.80 -1.84
N ILE A 290 21.63 -35.50 -1.61
CA ILE A 290 20.61 -34.59 -2.16
C ILE A 290 20.78 -34.44 -3.66
N ASP A 291 22.02 -34.30 -4.14
CA ASP A 291 22.37 -34.18 -5.57
C ASP A 291 21.88 -35.38 -6.37
N GLU A 292 22.03 -36.59 -5.82
CA GLU A 292 21.56 -37.82 -6.43
C GLU A 292 20.01 -37.88 -6.47
N SER A 293 19.37 -37.41 -5.41
CA SER A 293 17.90 -37.41 -5.30
C SER A 293 17.25 -36.38 -6.21
N LEU A 294 17.80 -35.17 -6.30
CA LEU A 294 17.31 -34.10 -7.18
C LEU A 294 17.75 -34.31 -8.64
N GLY A 295 18.82 -35.08 -8.87
CA GLY A 295 19.34 -35.38 -10.21
C GLY A 295 19.65 -34.09 -11.01
N THR A 296 19.17 -34.05 -12.26
CA THR A 296 19.42 -32.89 -13.14
C THR A 296 18.86 -31.57 -12.62
N LEU A 297 17.86 -31.58 -11.74
CA LEU A 297 17.29 -30.36 -11.14
C LEU A 297 18.29 -29.67 -10.22
N ALA A 298 19.14 -30.42 -9.50
CA ALA A 298 20.20 -29.85 -8.68
C ALA A 298 21.19 -29.04 -9.54
N MET A 299 21.52 -29.51 -10.74
CA MET A 299 22.41 -28.83 -11.67
C MET A 299 21.80 -27.58 -12.32
N LEU A 300 20.49 -27.57 -12.48
CA LEU A 300 19.74 -26.46 -13.12
C LEU A 300 19.37 -25.34 -12.14
N ALA A 301 19.25 -25.66 -10.85
CA ALA A 301 18.80 -24.71 -9.83
C ALA A 301 19.61 -23.41 -9.80
N PRO A 302 20.97 -23.41 -9.75
CA PRO A 302 21.76 -22.19 -9.74
C PRO A 302 21.52 -21.34 -10.99
N ARG A 303 21.41 -21.99 -12.17
CA ARG A 303 21.19 -21.27 -13.43
C ARG A 303 19.80 -20.65 -13.52
N ILE A 304 18.79 -21.32 -12.99
CA ILE A 304 17.43 -20.77 -12.90
C ILE A 304 17.41 -19.55 -11.98
N SER A 305 18.06 -19.65 -10.81
CA SER A 305 18.18 -18.54 -9.86
C SER A 305 18.90 -17.32 -10.47
N GLU A 306 20.01 -17.54 -11.18
CA GLU A 306 20.70 -16.48 -11.91
C GLU A 306 19.83 -15.83 -12.99
N MET A 307 19.12 -16.61 -13.79
CA MET A 307 18.23 -16.08 -14.83
C MET A 307 17.09 -15.24 -14.22
N ILE A 308 16.51 -15.70 -13.13
CA ILE A 308 15.44 -14.97 -12.42
C ILE A 308 15.99 -13.66 -11.84
N ALA A 309 17.19 -13.68 -11.24
CA ALA A 309 17.86 -12.49 -10.74
C ALA A 309 18.10 -11.46 -11.86
N GLN A 310 18.56 -11.91 -13.05
CA GLN A 310 18.74 -11.04 -14.21
C GLN A 310 17.44 -10.43 -14.70
N VAL A 311 16.36 -11.21 -14.80
CA VAL A 311 15.04 -10.70 -15.19
C VAL A 311 14.55 -9.64 -14.21
N ARG A 312 14.64 -9.89 -12.90
CA ARG A 312 14.26 -8.91 -11.86
C ARG A 312 15.08 -7.63 -11.96
N GLN A 313 16.38 -7.74 -12.18
CA GLN A 313 17.22 -6.56 -12.36
C GLN A 313 16.80 -5.74 -13.57
N GLN A 314 16.48 -6.39 -14.69
CA GLN A 314 15.98 -5.71 -15.89
C GLN A 314 14.61 -5.05 -15.65
N GLU A 315 13.69 -5.72 -14.95
CA GLU A 315 12.39 -5.16 -14.58
C GLU A 315 12.53 -3.96 -13.64
N ALA A 316 13.40 -4.07 -12.62
CA ALA A 316 13.68 -2.96 -11.72
C ALA A 316 14.31 -1.77 -12.44
N ALA A 317 15.27 -2.01 -13.34
CA ALA A 317 15.86 -0.97 -14.16
C ALA A 317 14.84 -0.31 -15.10
N LYS A 318 13.94 -1.10 -15.69
CA LYS A 318 12.84 -0.59 -16.52
C LYS A 318 11.84 0.23 -15.72
N ALA A 319 11.45 -0.24 -14.52
CA ALA A 319 10.57 0.49 -13.62
C ALA A 319 11.19 1.82 -13.17
N GLU A 320 12.49 1.82 -12.84
CA GLU A 320 13.22 3.04 -12.47
C GLU A 320 13.33 4.00 -13.64
N ALA A 321 13.64 3.52 -14.85
CA ALA A 321 13.66 4.35 -16.05
C ALA A 321 12.28 4.96 -16.35
N THR A 322 11.19 4.19 -16.14
CA THR A 322 9.82 4.69 -16.28
C THR A 322 9.52 5.77 -15.24
N ARG A 323 9.90 5.54 -13.97
CA ARG A 323 9.74 6.52 -12.89
C ARG A 323 10.50 7.81 -13.20
N MET A 324 11.77 7.72 -13.62
CA MET A 324 12.57 8.88 -14.01
C MET A 324 11.97 9.64 -15.20
N ALA A 325 11.47 8.90 -16.20
CA ALA A 325 10.78 9.53 -17.34
C ALA A 325 9.50 10.25 -16.89
N GLU A 326 8.77 9.70 -15.92
CA GLU A 326 7.60 10.33 -15.34
C GLU A 326 7.93 11.57 -14.51
N GLU A 327 8.97 11.53 -13.69
CA GLU A 327 9.44 12.67 -12.89
C GLU A 327 9.93 13.82 -13.77
N ASN A 328 10.56 13.51 -14.90
CA ASN A 328 11.11 14.49 -15.83
C ASN A 328 10.12 14.96 -16.91
N CYS A 329 8.90 14.41 -16.92
CA CYS A 329 7.88 14.85 -17.86
C CYS A 329 7.51 16.32 -17.61
N PRO A 330 7.52 17.20 -18.62
CA PRO A 330 7.06 18.57 -18.49
C PRO A 330 5.66 18.68 -17.89
N ARG A 331 5.42 19.67 -17.03
CA ARG A 331 4.15 19.87 -16.32
C ARG A 331 3.47 21.16 -16.72
N ILE A 332 2.14 21.11 -16.80
CA ILE A 332 1.30 22.30 -16.88
C ILE A 332 0.42 22.33 -15.64
N PHE A 333 0.70 23.27 -14.75
CA PHE A 333 -0.08 23.49 -13.53
C PHE A 333 -1.21 24.45 -13.81
N VAL A 334 -2.43 24.11 -13.41
CA VAL A 334 -3.65 24.89 -13.64
C VAL A 334 -4.43 25.10 -12.36
N GLU A 335 -5.28 26.12 -12.30
CA GLU A 335 -6.00 26.51 -11.08
C GLU A 335 -7.08 25.53 -10.67
N GLY A 336 -7.73 24.86 -11.64
CA GLY A 336 -8.86 23.99 -11.35
C GLY A 336 -9.02 22.82 -12.32
N GLU A 337 -9.93 21.93 -11.95
CA GLU A 337 -10.23 20.72 -12.72
C GLU A 337 -10.89 21.07 -14.07
N SER A 338 -11.70 22.13 -14.13
CA SER A 338 -12.26 22.64 -15.40
C SER A 338 -11.19 23.03 -16.41
N ASP A 339 -10.13 23.69 -15.90
CA ASP A 339 -8.97 24.09 -16.72
C ASP A 339 -8.25 22.86 -17.27
N ARG A 340 -8.02 21.88 -16.41
CA ARG A 340 -7.36 20.62 -16.78
C ARG A 340 -8.12 19.89 -17.88
N ILE A 341 -9.45 19.78 -17.75
CA ILE A 341 -10.31 19.08 -18.71
C ILE A 341 -10.27 19.78 -20.07
N VAL A 342 -10.49 21.09 -20.09
CA VAL A 342 -10.59 21.86 -21.35
C VAL A 342 -9.24 21.98 -22.04
N LEU A 343 -8.18 22.35 -21.30
CA LEU A 343 -6.85 22.53 -21.89
C LEU A 343 -6.28 21.21 -22.39
N ARG A 344 -6.52 20.10 -21.70
CA ARG A 344 -6.13 18.78 -22.18
C ARG A 344 -6.84 18.43 -23.47
N ARG A 345 -8.16 18.66 -23.55
CA ARG A 345 -8.92 18.42 -24.78
C ARG A 345 -8.46 19.32 -25.93
N ALA A 346 -8.20 20.59 -25.66
CA ALA A 346 -7.64 21.51 -26.66
C ALA A 346 -6.24 21.04 -27.12
N LEU A 347 -5.39 20.54 -26.21
CA LEU A 347 -4.09 19.98 -26.57
C LEU A 347 -4.24 18.78 -27.53
N GLU A 348 -5.18 17.86 -27.23
CA GLU A 348 -5.47 16.71 -28.10
C GLU A 348 -5.87 17.11 -29.52
N LEU A 349 -6.62 18.20 -29.64
CA LEU A 349 -7.13 18.68 -30.90
C LEU A 349 -6.08 19.45 -31.72
N PHE A 350 -5.30 20.33 -31.12
CA PHE A 350 -4.38 21.24 -31.80
C PHE A 350 -2.94 20.72 -31.84
N PHE A 351 -2.52 19.94 -30.81
CA PHE A 351 -1.14 19.47 -30.67
C PHE A 351 -1.09 17.98 -30.29
N PRO A 352 -1.66 17.06 -31.09
CA PRO A 352 -1.77 15.65 -30.76
C PRO A 352 -0.44 14.96 -30.43
N ALA A 353 0.66 15.41 -31.04
CA ALA A 353 2.00 14.90 -30.77
C ALA A 353 2.50 15.22 -29.34
N ALA A 354 2.01 16.30 -28.73
CA ALA A 354 2.43 16.74 -27.41
C ALA A 354 1.65 16.08 -26.25
N VAL A 355 0.53 15.40 -26.53
CA VAL A 355 -0.39 14.84 -25.52
C VAL A 355 0.31 13.92 -24.53
N ASN A 356 1.24 13.09 -25.01
CA ASN A 356 1.98 12.14 -24.18
C ASN A 356 3.31 12.72 -23.64
N GLN A 357 3.65 13.96 -24.00
CA GLN A 357 4.90 14.60 -23.60
C GLN A 357 4.71 15.61 -22.47
N VAL A 358 3.47 15.92 -22.12
CA VAL A 358 3.14 16.93 -21.11
C VAL A 358 2.05 16.41 -20.19
N ARG A 359 2.14 16.70 -18.90
CA ARG A 359 1.10 16.38 -17.90
C ARG A 359 0.46 17.64 -17.34
N PHE A 360 -0.87 17.62 -17.28
CA PHE A 360 -1.63 18.65 -16.59
C PHE A 360 -1.83 18.25 -15.13
N GLU A 361 -1.53 19.16 -14.21
CA GLU A 361 -1.63 18.98 -12.77
C GLU A 361 -2.52 20.07 -12.15
N THR A 362 -3.41 19.66 -11.27
CA THR A 362 -4.24 20.56 -10.46
C THR A 362 -4.52 19.93 -9.11
N LYS A 363 -5.06 20.72 -8.18
CA LYS A 363 -5.53 20.23 -6.89
C LYS A 363 -7.05 20.05 -6.94
N LEU A 364 -7.54 18.93 -6.38
CA LEU A 364 -8.98 18.60 -6.42
C LEU A 364 -9.86 19.58 -5.64
N GLU A 365 -9.36 20.17 -4.55
CA GLU A 365 -10.12 21.14 -3.73
C GLU A 365 -9.24 22.31 -3.31
N GLY A 366 -9.81 23.52 -3.33
CA GLY A 366 -9.17 24.74 -2.82
C GLY A 366 -7.91 25.14 -3.58
N ALA A 367 -7.82 24.80 -4.87
CA ALA A 367 -6.80 25.31 -5.77
C ALA A 367 -7.11 26.79 -6.12
N GLY A 368 -6.21 27.42 -6.82
CA GLY A 368 -6.27 28.80 -7.29
C GLY A 368 -4.86 29.19 -7.66
N HIS A 369 -4.66 30.43 -8.08
CA HIS A 369 -3.36 30.91 -8.52
C HIS A 369 -2.22 30.67 -7.51
N SER A 370 -2.50 30.72 -6.19
CA SER A 370 -1.49 30.45 -5.16
C SER A 370 -0.94 29.03 -5.26
N TYR A 371 -1.80 28.02 -5.47
CA TYR A 371 -1.34 26.66 -5.70
C TYR A 371 -0.41 26.56 -6.91
N VAL A 372 -0.79 27.19 -8.05
CA VAL A 372 0.02 27.15 -9.26
C VAL A 372 1.39 27.78 -9.03
N ILE A 373 1.45 28.93 -8.35
CA ILE A 373 2.71 29.60 -8.05
C ILE A 373 3.58 28.74 -7.10
N ASP A 374 3.00 28.14 -6.08
CA ASP A 374 3.73 27.29 -5.13
C ASP A 374 4.32 26.05 -5.85
N MET A 375 3.56 25.43 -6.74
CA MET A 375 4.03 24.29 -7.54
C MET A 375 5.18 24.68 -8.47
N LEU A 376 5.10 25.85 -9.10
CA LEU A 376 6.19 26.36 -9.95
C LEU A 376 7.45 26.68 -9.16
N LEU A 377 7.33 27.24 -7.94
CA LEU A 377 8.46 27.48 -7.04
C LEU A 377 9.09 26.16 -6.59
N GLY A 378 8.26 25.19 -6.20
CA GLY A 378 8.70 23.83 -5.90
C GLY A 378 9.45 23.19 -7.05
N TRP A 379 8.93 23.29 -8.27
CA TRP A 379 9.56 22.78 -9.49
C TRP A 379 10.94 23.39 -9.74
N ARG A 380 11.07 24.71 -9.63
CA ARG A 380 12.37 25.41 -9.74
C ARG A 380 13.38 24.91 -8.71
N SER A 381 12.93 24.70 -7.46
CA SER A 381 13.78 24.20 -6.39
C SER A 381 14.26 22.77 -6.65
N GLN A 382 13.34 21.90 -7.03
CA GLN A 382 13.61 20.48 -7.28
C GLN A 382 14.55 20.27 -8.46
N HIS A 383 14.34 21.01 -9.56
CA HIS A 383 15.07 20.81 -10.82
C HIS A 383 16.24 21.79 -11.04
N LYS A 384 16.63 22.53 -10.00
CA LYS A 384 17.72 23.51 -10.07
C LYS A 384 19.04 22.96 -10.63
N HIS A 385 19.34 21.71 -10.31
CA HIS A 385 20.58 21.02 -10.69
C HIS A 385 20.34 19.83 -11.61
N HIS A 386 19.10 19.67 -12.11
CA HIS A 386 18.77 18.54 -12.97
C HIS A 386 19.40 18.70 -14.36
N PRO A 387 20.08 17.66 -14.92
CA PRO A 387 20.78 17.76 -16.20
C PRO A 387 19.81 18.05 -17.36
N ASP A 388 18.64 17.43 -17.38
CA ASP A 388 17.67 17.53 -18.48
C ASP A 388 16.78 18.78 -18.40
N ARG A 389 16.80 19.48 -17.25
CA ARG A 389 16.06 20.72 -17.00
C ARG A 389 14.60 20.66 -17.46
N PRO A 390 13.79 19.72 -16.95
CA PRO A 390 12.40 19.58 -17.38
C PRO A 390 11.63 20.89 -17.12
N LYS A 391 10.77 21.25 -18.05
CA LYS A 391 10.02 22.51 -18.01
C LYS A 391 8.71 22.37 -17.24
N ALA A 392 8.27 23.43 -16.59
CA ALA A 392 6.94 23.56 -16.02
C ALA A 392 6.31 24.90 -16.42
N ILE A 393 5.03 24.86 -16.74
CA ILE A 393 4.23 26.03 -17.06
C ILE A 393 3.07 26.11 -16.07
N GLY A 394 2.86 27.27 -15.48
CA GLY A 394 1.64 27.56 -14.73
C GLY A 394 0.71 28.41 -15.60
N ILE A 395 -0.58 28.08 -15.59
CA ILE A 395 -1.62 28.88 -16.26
C ILE A 395 -2.58 29.34 -15.18
N VAL A 396 -2.74 30.67 -15.08
CA VAL A 396 -3.58 31.31 -14.06
C VAL A 396 -4.56 32.29 -14.70
N ASP A 397 -5.61 32.63 -13.96
CA ASP A 397 -6.61 33.61 -14.37
C ASP A 397 -6.03 35.03 -14.43
N GLY A 398 -6.72 35.90 -15.14
CA GLY A 398 -6.27 37.27 -15.39
C GLY A 398 -6.26 38.19 -14.17
N ASP A 399 -6.95 37.82 -13.08
CA ASP A 399 -6.91 38.51 -11.80
C ASP A 399 -5.57 38.27 -11.06
N ALA A 400 -4.88 37.16 -11.37
CA ALA A 400 -3.55 36.82 -10.85
C ALA A 400 -2.38 37.42 -11.67
N ALA A 401 -2.62 38.41 -12.54
CA ALA A 401 -1.59 38.98 -13.40
C ALA A 401 -0.39 39.59 -12.62
N GLU A 402 -0.60 40.13 -11.42
CA GLU A 402 0.48 40.61 -10.57
C GLU A 402 1.31 39.44 -10.01
N ALA A 403 0.69 38.39 -9.55
CA ALA A 403 1.38 37.18 -9.06
C ALA A 403 2.25 36.56 -10.18
N LYS A 404 1.71 36.48 -11.42
CA LYS A 404 2.51 36.11 -12.62
C LYS A 404 3.73 37.00 -12.80
N LYS A 405 3.54 38.31 -12.76
CA LYS A 405 4.61 39.28 -12.96
C LYS A 405 5.71 39.16 -11.92
N ASP A 406 5.33 38.99 -10.68
CA ASP A 406 6.26 38.82 -9.56
C ASP A 406 7.00 37.49 -9.63
N PHE A 407 6.31 36.41 -9.98
CA PHE A 407 6.93 35.11 -10.21
C PHE A 407 7.95 35.16 -11.35
N ASN A 408 7.58 35.70 -12.50
CA ASN A 408 8.44 35.73 -13.69
C ASN A 408 9.64 36.72 -13.54
N LYS A 409 9.60 37.68 -12.63
CA LYS A 409 10.74 38.55 -12.28
C LYS A 409 11.76 37.88 -11.37
N GLN A 410 11.38 36.82 -10.64
CA GLN A 410 12.32 36.12 -9.77
C GLN A 410 13.42 35.45 -10.62
N PRO A 411 14.68 35.50 -10.16
CA PRO A 411 15.77 34.90 -10.91
C PRO A 411 15.58 33.38 -11.04
N ASP A 412 15.51 32.92 -12.27
CA ASP A 412 15.49 31.52 -12.64
C ASP A 412 16.63 31.26 -13.63
N ASN A 413 17.81 30.95 -13.09
CA ASN A 413 19.02 30.70 -13.88
C ASN A 413 18.87 29.48 -14.81
N VAL A 414 17.91 28.62 -14.56
CA VAL A 414 17.66 27.38 -15.32
C VAL A 414 16.54 27.55 -16.33
N LYS A 415 15.70 28.57 -16.17
CA LYS A 415 14.48 28.80 -16.97
C LYS A 415 13.58 27.57 -17.01
N SER A 416 13.45 26.89 -15.88
CA SER A 416 12.72 25.64 -15.74
C SER A 416 11.22 25.83 -15.53
N ALA A 417 10.79 27.04 -15.16
CA ALA A 417 9.38 27.30 -14.89
C ALA A 417 8.96 28.72 -15.33
N LYS A 418 7.77 28.81 -15.96
CA LYS A 418 7.17 30.06 -16.45
C LYS A 418 5.70 30.09 -16.03
N CYS A 419 5.19 31.27 -15.66
CA CYS A 419 3.78 31.46 -15.39
C CYS A 419 3.14 32.24 -16.54
N LEU A 420 2.03 31.76 -17.08
CA LEU A 420 1.21 32.37 -18.11
C LEU A 420 -0.15 32.78 -17.51
N VAL A 421 -0.82 33.69 -18.18
CA VAL A 421 -2.19 34.10 -17.86
C VAL A 421 -3.04 33.87 -19.11
N TYR A 422 -4.30 33.51 -18.93
CA TYR A 422 -5.22 33.37 -20.05
C TYR A 422 -5.21 34.65 -20.92
N PRO A 423 -5.09 34.52 -22.24
CA PRO A 423 -5.14 35.66 -23.13
C PRO A 423 -6.54 36.25 -23.16
N PRO A 424 -6.69 37.58 -23.32
CA PRO A 424 -8.00 38.16 -23.49
C PRO A 424 -8.62 37.74 -24.84
N SER A 425 -9.80 37.10 -24.76
CA SER A 425 -10.58 36.79 -25.98
C SER A 425 -10.98 38.06 -26.73
N PRO A 426 -11.43 37.98 -28.00
CA PRO A 426 -11.99 39.13 -28.70
C PRO A 426 -13.05 39.85 -27.92
N ALA A 427 -13.94 39.12 -27.23
CA ALA A 427 -15.00 39.67 -26.41
C ALA A 427 -14.45 40.42 -25.16
N VAL A 428 -13.44 39.86 -24.48
CA VAL A 428 -12.78 40.56 -23.37
C VAL A 428 -12.07 41.83 -23.85
N ARG A 429 -11.44 41.82 -25.03
CA ARG A 429 -10.84 43.02 -25.61
C ARG A 429 -11.87 44.10 -25.92
N GLN A 430 -13.03 43.71 -26.48
CA GLN A 430 -14.12 44.61 -26.76
C GLN A 430 -14.72 45.19 -25.45
N ALA A 431 -14.95 44.36 -24.46
CA ALA A 431 -15.41 44.80 -23.13
C ALA A 431 -14.43 45.80 -22.48
N ARG A 432 -13.12 45.54 -22.56
CA ARG A 432 -12.08 46.45 -22.02
C ARG A 432 -12.01 47.76 -22.83
N ALA A 433 -12.20 47.72 -24.13
CA ALA A 433 -12.30 48.92 -24.96
C ALA A 433 -13.56 49.76 -24.59
N ALA A 434 -14.60 49.14 -24.13
CA ALA A 434 -15.80 49.77 -23.54
C ALA A 434 -15.66 50.13 -22.06
N HIS A 435 -14.42 50.12 -21.54
CA HIS A 435 -14.05 50.45 -20.14
C HIS A 435 -14.54 49.49 -19.05
N PHE A 436 -14.92 48.24 -19.39
CA PHE A 436 -15.25 47.22 -18.40
C PHE A 436 -13.99 46.49 -17.91
N ALA A 437 -13.82 46.39 -16.60
CA ALA A 437 -12.70 45.67 -15.99
C ALA A 437 -12.96 44.15 -15.92
N VAL A 438 -12.97 43.49 -17.08
CA VAL A 438 -13.17 42.04 -17.18
C VAL A 438 -11.81 41.33 -17.21
N PHE A 439 -11.64 40.36 -16.28
CA PHE A 439 -10.47 39.49 -16.27
C PHE A 439 -10.59 38.39 -17.32
N ALA A 440 -9.47 38.02 -17.91
CA ALA A 440 -9.41 36.87 -18.81
C ALA A 440 -9.30 35.60 -17.95
N THR A 441 -10.30 34.73 -18.01
CA THR A 441 -10.37 33.43 -17.32
C THR A 441 -10.62 32.33 -18.34
N LEU A 442 -10.57 31.07 -17.93
CA LEU A 442 -10.90 29.94 -18.79
C LEU A 442 -12.24 30.16 -19.52
N GLU A 443 -13.28 30.53 -18.79
CA GLU A 443 -14.63 30.66 -19.32
C GLU A 443 -14.77 31.82 -20.30
N THR A 444 -13.94 32.85 -20.19
CA THR A 444 -13.97 33.98 -21.14
C THR A 444 -13.43 33.65 -22.52
N LEU A 445 -12.81 32.48 -22.66
CA LEU A 445 -12.37 31.93 -23.94
C LEU A 445 -13.44 31.07 -24.63
N TYR A 446 -14.53 30.73 -23.90
CA TYR A 446 -15.66 30.01 -24.50
C TYR A 446 -16.42 30.90 -25.52
N PRO A 447 -16.99 30.29 -26.55
CA PRO A 447 -17.83 31.04 -27.49
C PRO A 447 -19.15 31.48 -26.83
N ARG A 448 -19.80 32.50 -27.42
CA ARG A 448 -21.02 33.13 -26.87
C ARG A 448 -22.18 32.16 -26.65
N GLU A 449 -22.28 31.13 -27.48
CA GLU A 449 -23.32 30.09 -27.40
C GLU A 449 -23.27 29.33 -26.07
N VAL A 450 -22.05 29.15 -25.51
CA VAL A 450 -21.85 28.51 -24.20
C VAL A 450 -22.38 29.40 -23.07
N TRP A 451 -22.15 30.69 -23.16
CA TRP A 451 -22.66 31.67 -22.20
C TRP A 451 -24.19 31.75 -22.25
N ALA A 452 -24.78 31.74 -23.45
CA ALA A 452 -26.24 31.74 -23.64
C ALA A 452 -26.87 30.45 -23.12
N ASP A 453 -26.28 29.26 -23.36
CA ASP A 453 -26.75 27.99 -22.80
C ASP A 453 -26.65 27.98 -21.25
N ALA A 454 -25.58 28.55 -20.71
CA ALA A 454 -25.37 28.62 -19.27
C ALA A 454 -26.40 29.52 -18.58
N GLU A 455 -26.76 30.66 -19.19
CA GLU A 455 -27.83 31.54 -18.67
C GLU A 455 -29.20 30.87 -18.72
N LEU A 456 -29.52 30.23 -19.86
CA LEU A 456 -30.79 29.50 -20.02
C LEU A 456 -30.97 28.42 -18.93
N HIS A 457 -29.87 27.77 -18.53
CA HIS A 457 -29.88 26.70 -17.52
C HIS A 457 -29.56 27.19 -16.11
N LYS A 458 -29.54 28.50 -15.85
CA LYS A 458 -29.26 29.11 -14.53
C LYS A 458 -27.92 28.69 -13.91
N ARG A 459 -26.89 28.58 -14.74
CA ARG A 459 -25.51 28.21 -14.34
C ARG A 459 -24.63 29.42 -14.09
N LEU A 460 -25.17 30.62 -14.22
CA LEU A 460 -24.46 31.87 -14.04
C LEU A 460 -24.91 32.58 -12.76
N ASP A 461 -23.98 33.24 -12.08
CA ASP A 461 -24.25 34.19 -11.00
C ASP A 461 -23.97 35.62 -11.47
N ARG A 462 -24.77 36.56 -11.05
CA ARG A 462 -24.59 37.96 -11.39
C ARG A 462 -23.41 38.54 -10.64
N ARG A 463 -22.48 39.16 -11.40
CA ARG A 463 -21.34 39.86 -10.82
C ARG A 463 -21.77 41.09 -10.05
N ASP A 464 -21.01 41.43 -9.01
CA ASP A 464 -21.07 42.74 -8.40
C ASP A 464 -20.51 43.78 -9.38
N LEU A 465 -21.37 44.53 -10.03
CA LEU A 465 -21.03 45.54 -11.05
C LEU A 465 -20.08 46.61 -10.50
N MET A 466 -20.08 46.84 -9.17
CA MET A 466 -19.12 47.75 -8.51
C MET A 466 -17.68 47.29 -8.58
N LYS A 467 -17.45 45.99 -8.81
CA LYS A 467 -16.11 45.40 -8.97
C LYS A 467 -15.65 45.38 -10.44
N VAL A 468 -16.58 45.45 -11.36
CA VAL A 468 -16.31 45.33 -12.80
C VAL A 468 -16.07 46.71 -13.43
N TRP A 469 -16.52 47.79 -12.78
CA TRP A 469 -16.36 49.15 -13.30
C TRP A 469 -15.22 49.92 -12.66
N PRO A 470 -14.49 50.72 -13.47
CA PRO A 470 -13.50 51.64 -12.95
C PRO A 470 -14.18 52.66 -12.00
N LYS A 471 -13.53 52.95 -10.91
CA LYS A 471 -14.06 53.87 -9.87
C LYS A 471 -14.39 55.24 -10.43
N ASP A 472 -13.77 55.63 -11.52
CA ASP A 472 -13.91 56.95 -12.15
C ASP A 472 -15.25 57.11 -12.94
N LEU A 473 -15.89 55.99 -13.31
CA LEU A 473 -17.18 55.99 -14.00
C LEU A 473 -18.39 55.84 -13.05
N LEU A 474 -18.13 55.56 -11.76
CA LEU A 474 -19.17 55.40 -10.75
C LEU A 474 -19.81 56.71 -10.28
N THR A 475 -19.28 57.86 -10.64
CA THR A 475 -19.71 59.18 -10.16
C THR A 475 -20.97 59.74 -10.84
N GLY A 476 -21.61 59.00 -11.76
CA GLY A 476 -22.77 59.61 -12.42
C GLY A 476 -23.85 58.74 -13.03
N VAL A 477 -23.70 57.41 -13.14
CA VAL A 477 -24.68 56.65 -13.94
C VAL A 477 -24.98 55.29 -13.32
N LEU A 478 -26.12 55.16 -12.73
CA LEU A 478 -26.86 53.91 -12.56
C LEU A 478 -27.33 53.48 -13.96
N LEU A 479 -26.45 52.91 -14.75
CA LEU A 479 -26.81 52.30 -16.02
C LEU A 479 -27.67 51.07 -15.77
N GLY A 480 -28.91 51.10 -16.24
CA GLY A 480 -29.74 49.90 -16.25
C GLY A 480 -29.16 48.85 -17.20
N ASP A 481 -29.55 47.58 -17.04
CA ASP A 481 -29.10 46.44 -17.85
C ASP A 481 -29.24 46.72 -19.39
N ALA A 482 -30.16 47.57 -19.80
CA ALA A 482 -30.34 47.98 -21.20
C ALA A 482 -29.17 48.81 -21.76
N GLN A 483 -28.58 49.67 -20.96
CA GLN A 483 -27.47 50.54 -21.39
C GLN A 483 -26.12 49.77 -21.39
N LEU A 484 -25.99 48.73 -20.55
CA LEU A 484 -24.88 47.80 -20.59
C LEU A 484 -24.86 46.99 -21.90
N LYS A 485 -26.00 46.78 -22.53
CA LYS A 485 -26.15 46.02 -23.79
C LYS A 485 -25.88 46.85 -25.01
N ASP A 486 -26.05 48.18 -24.99
CA ASP A 486 -25.90 49.05 -26.16
C ASP A 486 -24.45 49.16 -26.68
N GLY A 487 -23.44 48.80 -25.91
CA GLY A 487 -22.04 48.82 -26.30
C GLY A 487 -21.40 47.44 -26.59
N LEU A 488 -22.13 46.36 -26.44
CA LEU A 488 -21.65 44.98 -26.60
C LEU A 488 -22.59 44.22 -27.54
N ASP A 489 -22.04 43.38 -28.40
CA ASP A 489 -22.82 42.46 -29.23
C ASP A 489 -23.74 41.59 -28.35
N GLU A 490 -24.98 41.34 -28.85
CA GLU A 490 -25.97 40.52 -28.19
C GLU A 490 -25.41 39.13 -27.88
N GLY A 491 -25.43 38.69 -26.61
CA GLY A 491 -24.80 37.46 -26.13
C GLY A 491 -23.49 37.64 -25.37
N TRP A 492 -22.74 38.75 -25.61
CA TRP A 492 -21.53 39.04 -24.81
C TRP A 492 -21.84 39.83 -23.52
N ALA A 493 -23.03 40.36 -23.40
CA ALA A 493 -23.47 41.05 -22.17
C ALA A 493 -23.31 40.15 -20.92
N TYR A 494 -23.53 38.83 -21.04
CA TYR A 494 -23.37 37.90 -19.94
C TYR A 494 -21.92 37.79 -19.48
N LEU A 495 -20.94 37.83 -20.37
CA LEU A 495 -19.51 37.82 -20.04
C LEU A 495 -19.12 38.98 -19.11
N VAL A 496 -19.77 40.14 -19.25
CA VAL A 496 -19.52 41.31 -18.41
C VAL A 496 -20.29 41.22 -17.10
N THR A 497 -21.54 40.76 -17.14
CA THR A 497 -22.50 40.85 -16.04
C THR A 497 -22.56 39.63 -15.15
N HIS A 498 -22.01 38.51 -15.58
CA HIS A 498 -22.10 37.22 -14.86
C HIS A 498 -20.79 36.48 -14.77
N ASP A 499 -20.70 35.57 -13.79
CA ASP A 499 -19.69 34.54 -13.65
C ASP A 499 -20.33 33.17 -13.68
N PHE A 500 -19.58 32.14 -14.10
CA PHE A 500 -20.01 30.75 -13.96
C PHE A 500 -20.02 30.35 -12.49
N ARG A 501 -21.09 29.72 -12.04
CA ARG A 501 -21.17 29.14 -10.70
C ARG A 501 -20.11 28.07 -10.53
N PRO A 502 -19.36 28.05 -9.41
CA PRO A 502 -18.28 27.10 -9.19
C PRO A 502 -18.71 25.63 -9.36
N GLU A 503 -19.91 25.29 -8.85
CA GLU A 503 -20.48 23.93 -8.92
C GLU A 503 -20.81 23.46 -10.34
N HIS A 504 -20.88 24.39 -11.31
CA HIS A 504 -21.23 24.08 -12.70
C HIS A 504 -20.04 24.16 -13.67
N LYS A 505 -18.88 24.66 -13.25
CA LYS A 505 -17.69 24.82 -14.10
C LYS A 505 -17.21 23.48 -14.68
N ILE A 506 -17.03 22.46 -13.83
CA ILE A 506 -16.55 21.12 -14.22
C ILE A 506 -17.57 20.46 -15.17
N SER A 507 -18.85 20.42 -14.78
CA SER A 507 -19.89 19.79 -15.62
C SER A 507 -20.06 20.48 -16.97
N THR A 508 -19.84 21.80 -17.04
CA THR A 508 -19.84 22.54 -18.30
C THR A 508 -18.62 22.16 -19.16
N ALA A 509 -17.43 22.13 -18.59
CA ALA A 509 -16.20 21.72 -19.26
C ALA A 509 -16.34 20.30 -19.85
N GLU A 510 -16.83 19.35 -19.06
CA GLU A 510 -17.06 17.98 -19.55
C GLU A 510 -18.08 17.91 -20.68
N LYS A 511 -19.21 18.64 -20.57
CA LYS A 511 -20.23 18.72 -21.63
C LYS A 511 -19.64 19.25 -22.94
N LEU A 512 -18.77 20.26 -22.85
CA LEU A 512 -18.11 20.85 -24.03
C LEU A 512 -17.13 19.86 -24.67
N CYS A 513 -16.32 19.18 -23.87
CA CYS A 513 -15.30 18.25 -24.35
C CYS A 513 -15.85 16.94 -24.95
N ARG A 514 -17.12 16.61 -24.70
CA ARG A 514 -17.80 15.43 -25.27
C ARG A 514 -18.36 15.66 -26.68
N LYS A 515 -18.30 16.88 -27.21
CA LYS A 515 -18.76 17.18 -28.57
C LYS A 515 -17.76 16.64 -29.60
N ASP A 516 -18.23 16.53 -30.85
CA ASP A 516 -17.40 16.10 -31.98
C ASP A 516 -16.16 16.99 -32.17
N ASP A 517 -15.08 16.41 -32.66
CA ASP A 517 -13.79 17.08 -32.81
C ASP A 517 -13.87 18.37 -33.60
N ASP A 518 -14.63 18.40 -34.69
CA ASP A 518 -14.78 19.60 -35.53
C ASP A 518 -15.48 20.73 -34.77
N VAL A 519 -16.51 20.41 -33.99
CA VAL A 519 -17.22 21.37 -33.15
C VAL A 519 -16.29 21.88 -32.04
N CYS A 520 -15.54 20.96 -31.40
CA CYS A 520 -14.60 21.32 -30.35
C CYS A 520 -13.46 22.22 -30.91
N ARG A 521 -12.96 21.97 -32.11
CA ARG A 521 -11.92 22.81 -32.73
C ARG A 521 -12.38 24.26 -32.86
N VAL A 522 -13.59 24.48 -33.36
CA VAL A 522 -14.17 25.84 -33.46
C VAL A 522 -14.36 26.47 -32.07
N MET A 523 -14.86 25.69 -31.12
CA MET A 523 -15.12 26.20 -29.76
C MET A 523 -13.86 26.51 -28.96
N PHE A 524 -12.75 25.81 -29.23
CA PHE A 524 -11.49 25.92 -28.49
C PHE A 524 -10.39 26.65 -29.25
N GLU A 525 -10.69 27.29 -30.40
CA GLU A 525 -9.69 28.02 -31.18
C GLU A 525 -8.92 29.07 -30.36
N ASN A 526 -9.58 29.74 -29.43
CA ASN A 526 -8.98 30.75 -28.56
C ASN A 526 -7.94 30.19 -27.57
N PHE A 527 -7.87 28.88 -27.38
CA PHE A 527 -6.89 28.22 -26.50
C PHE A 527 -5.60 27.84 -27.24
N GLU A 528 -5.63 27.75 -28.59
CA GLU A 528 -4.46 27.35 -29.37
C GLU A 528 -3.24 28.26 -29.16
N PRO A 529 -3.35 29.60 -29.16
CA PRO A 529 -2.21 30.48 -28.95
C PRO A 529 -1.56 30.29 -27.56
N LEU A 530 -2.38 30.07 -26.51
CA LEU A 530 -1.91 29.84 -25.16
C LEU A 530 -1.14 28.50 -25.04
N LEU A 531 -1.70 27.44 -25.63
CA LEU A 531 -1.05 26.13 -25.64
C LEU A 531 0.24 26.14 -26.45
N ARG A 532 0.29 26.85 -27.55
CA ARG A 532 1.52 27.05 -28.32
C ARG A 532 2.60 27.74 -27.49
N GLU A 533 2.26 28.84 -26.81
CA GLU A 533 3.19 29.51 -25.88
C GLU A 533 3.63 28.62 -24.69
N ALA A 534 2.76 27.70 -24.26
CA ALA A 534 3.06 26.77 -23.17
C ALA A 534 3.97 25.61 -23.60
N LEU A 535 3.97 25.26 -24.89
CA LEU A 535 4.80 24.18 -25.44
C LEU A 535 6.19 24.66 -25.90
N ASP A 536 6.33 25.96 -26.27
CA ASP A 536 7.61 26.62 -26.62
C ASP A 536 8.47 26.83 -25.34
#